data_495342e681d3cba59f3fa3f55a397532
#
_entry.id   495342e681d3cba59f3fa3f55a397532
#
_cell.length_a   1.000
_cell.length_b   1.000
_cell.length_c   1.000
_cell.angle_alpha   90.00
_cell.angle_beta   90.00
_cell.angle_gamma   90.00
#
_symmetry.space_group_name_H-M   'P 1'
#
loop_
_entity.id
_entity.type
_entity.pdbx_description
1 polymer ?
#
loop_
_entity_poly.entity_id
_entity_poly.type
_entity_poly.pdbx_seq_one_letter_code
_entity_poly.pdbx_strand_id
1 'polypeptide(L)'
;MRAVVSKAEIEAEIVGRFGKALTLQGKPPAPTLSTGVLTLDQFIGGVPRGAVTEIFGRTSSGRTSLLFSILAYATTHEEICAIVDTHDVFAPTVAASAGINFDNLLWVRCAASLEHAFKATDLLLHAGGFGLVVLDLGEVVGKEARRIISSWWHRFKHTVENKPVTILVLAAESCVRSCAALSLELTGQSEWVSTNEVKLPAAEICQWGRRKPTRLANTNSQISIVATTHGNLLRVNSIAISRHRPIIPAANEVQFKALAG
;
A
#
# COMPACT_ATOMS: atom_id res chain seq x y z
N MET A 1 -42.86 -18.75 20.60
CA MET A 1 -41.43 -18.53 20.79
C MET A 1 -40.67 -19.30 19.72
N ARG A 2 -39.97 -18.61 18.80
CA ARG A 2 -39.07 -19.31 17.87
C ARG A 2 -37.76 -19.62 18.61
N ALA A 3 -37.42 -20.90 18.71
CA ALA A 3 -36.14 -21.32 19.27
C ALA A 3 -35.00 -20.71 18.44
N VAL A 4 -34.07 -20.01 19.06
CA VAL A 4 -32.85 -19.52 18.43
C VAL A 4 -31.92 -20.75 18.35
N VAL A 5 -31.82 -21.30 17.17
CA VAL A 5 -30.90 -22.42 16.89
C VAL A 5 -29.48 -21.89 16.95
N SER A 6 -28.62 -22.52 17.74
CA SER A 6 -27.22 -22.10 17.84
C SER A 6 -26.41 -22.53 16.61
N LYS A 7 -25.33 -21.82 16.30
CA LYS A 7 -24.41 -22.17 15.20
C LYS A 7 -23.91 -23.61 15.30
N ALA A 8 -23.60 -24.06 16.51
CA ALA A 8 -23.12 -25.43 16.78
C ALA A 8 -24.18 -26.52 16.45
N GLU A 9 -25.46 -26.22 16.74
CA GLU A 9 -26.57 -27.14 16.41
C GLU A 9 -26.77 -27.28 14.89
N ILE A 10 -26.65 -26.16 14.16
CA ILE A 10 -26.72 -26.14 12.69
C ILE A 10 -25.54 -26.91 12.09
N GLU A 11 -24.32 -26.71 12.59
CA GLU A 11 -23.13 -27.42 12.14
C GLU A 11 -23.25 -28.95 12.43
N ALA A 12 -23.73 -29.32 13.59
CA ALA A 12 -23.96 -30.75 13.94
C ALA A 12 -25.01 -31.39 13.04
N GLU A 13 -26.10 -30.73 12.72
CA GLU A 13 -27.14 -31.21 11.83
C GLU A 13 -26.64 -31.34 10.38
N ILE A 14 -25.82 -30.39 9.89
CA ILE A 14 -25.20 -30.45 8.58
C ILE A 14 -24.24 -31.65 8.49
N VAL A 15 -23.38 -31.83 9.49
CA VAL A 15 -22.44 -32.95 9.53
C VAL A 15 -23.20 -34.28 9.60
N GLY A 16 -24.31 -34.35 10.36
CA GLY A 16 -25.13 -35.58 10.47
C GLY A 16 -25.82 -35.93 9.14
N ARG A 17 -26.31 -34.97 8.38
CA ARG A 17 -27.03 -35.18 7.12
C ARG A 17 -26.13 -35.42 5.91
N PHE A 18 -25.00 -34.72 5.82
CA PHE A 18 -24.16 -34.68 4.62
C PHE A 18 -22.77 -35.28 4.82
N GLY A 19 -22.48 -35.76 6.01
CA GLY A 19 -21.20 -36.38 6.35
C GLY A 19 -20.03 -35.40 6.34
N LYS A 20 -18.81 -35.88 6.55
CA LYS A 20 -17.58 -35.09 6.61
C LYS A 20 -17.24 -34.30 5.33
N ALA A 21 -17.92 -34.61 4.21
CA ALA A 21 -17.69 -33.93 2.94
C ALA A 21 -18.04 -32.41 2.98
N LEU A 22 -18.90 -32.00 3.93
CA LEU A 22 -19.29 -30.60 4.13
C LEU A 22 -18.65 -29.97 5.37
N THR A 23 -17.69 -30.63 5.99
CA THR A 23 -16.83 -29.92 6.95
C THR A 23 -16.17 -28.77 6.16
N LEU A 24 -16.54 -27.56 6.48
CA LEU A 24 -15.90 -26.36 5.97
C LEU A 24 -14.42 -26.43 6.39
N GLN A 25 -13.63 -27.13 5.58
CA GLN A 25 -12.19 -27.02 5.69
C GLN A 25 -11.95 -25.54 5.49
N GLY A 26 -11.51 -24.86 6.55
CA GLY A 26 -11.20 -23.45 6.47
C GLY A 26 -10.33 -23.26 5.24
N LYS A 27 -10.77 -22.40 4.30
CA LYS A 27 -9.97 -22.07 3.12
C LYS A 27 -8.56 -21.80 3.63
N PRO A 28 -7.51 -22.46 3.09
CA PRO A 28 -6.16 -22.20 3.53
C PRO A 28 -5.92 -20.69 3.51
N PRO A 29 -5.18 -20.14 4.46
CA PRO A 29 -4.92 -18.70 4.51
C PRO A 29 -4.41 -18.27 3.14
N ALA A 30 -5.02 -17.21 2.59
CA ALA A 30 -4.61 -16.69 1.30
C ALA A 30 -3.12 -16.29 1.38
N PRO A 31 -2.33 -16.54 0.35
CA PRO A 31 -0.95 -16.09 0.32
C PRO A 31 -0.90 -14.56 0.50
N THR A 32 0.10 -14.07 1.21
CA THR A 32 0.24 -12.65 1.52
C THR A 32 1.57 -12.09 1.00
N LEU A 33 1.61 -10.79 0.77
CA LEU A 33 2.80 -10.00 0.49
C LEU A 33 3.21 -9.30 1.80
N SER A 34 4.48 -9.37 2.17
CA SER A 34 4.99 -8.63 3.33
C SER A 34 4.93 -7.12 3.09
N THR A 35 4.64 -6.37 4.12
CA THR A 35 4.70 -4.90 4.10
C THR A 35 6.12 -4.36 4.20
N GLY A 36 7.11 -5.21 4.51
CA GLY A 36 8.47 -4.80 4.86
C GLY A 36 8.57 -4.21 6.27
N VAL A 37 7.48 -4.17 7.03
CA VAL A 37 7.41 -3.69 8.42
C VAL A 37 7.01 -4.86 9.31
N LEU A 38 7.99 -5.49 9.95
CA LEU A 38 7.81 -6.72 10.73
C LEU A 38 6.67 -6.65 11.74
N THR A 39 6.58 -5.54 12.49
CA THR A 39 5.53 -5.34 13.50
C THR A 39 4.14 -5.26 12.89
N LEU A 40 4.01 -4.69 11.69
CA LEU A 40 2.76 -4.63 10.97
C LEU A 40 2.39 -6.01 10.42
N ASP A 41 3.36 -6.72 9.83
CA ASP A 41 3.14 -8.07 9.29
C ASP A 41 2.72 -9.06 10.38
N GLN A 42 3.33 -8.99 11.55
CA GLN A 42 2.91 -9.80 12.71
C GLN A 42 1.46 -9.53 13.14
N PHE A 43 1.00 -8.32 12.90
CA PHE A 43 -0.34 -7.90 13.29
C PHE A 43 -1.41 -8.23 12.24
N ILE A 44 -1.16 -7.94 10.95
CA ILE A 44 -2.14 -8.13 9.88
C ILE A 44 -1.96 -9.43 9.09
N GLY A 45 -0.82 -10.14 9.27
CA GLY A 45 -0.46 -11.31 8.48
C GLY A 45 0.04 -10.98 7.08
N GLY A 46 0.36 -9.70 6.79
CA GLY A 46 0.74 -9.21 5.46
C GLY A 46 -0.45 -8.78 4.60
N VAL A 47 -0.16 -8.29 3.41
CA VAL A 47 -1.14 -7.80 2.43
C VAL A 47 -1.69 -8.99 1.61
N PRO A 48 -3.01 -9.23 1.59
CA PRO A 48 -3.57 -10.42 0.93
C PRO A 48 -3.38 -10.37 -0.59
N ARG A 49 -2.97 -11.49 -1.18
CA ARG A 49 -2.90 -11.66 -2.64
C ARG A 49 -4.26 -12.04 -3.20
N GLY A 50 -4.48 -11.75 -4.48
CA GLY A 50 -5.76 -11.99 -5.13
C GLY A 50 -6.87 -11.11 -4.59
N ALA A 51 -6.52 -9.97 -4.03
CA ALA A 51 -7.45 -9.09 -3.34
C ALA A 51 -7.10 -7.61 -3.52
N VAL A 52 -8.05 -6.75 -3.16
CA VAL A 52 -7.87 -5.30 -3.10
C VAL A 52 -7.58 -4.92 -1.66
N THR A 53 -6.48 -4.22 -1.45
CA THR A 53 -6.12 -3.62 -0.16
C THR A 53 -6.14 -2.10 -0.29
N GLU A 54 -6.70 -1.43 0.70
CA GLU A 54 -6.77 0.03 0.76
C GLU A 54 -5.91 0.55 1.90
N ILE A 55 -5.07 1.54 1.61
CA ILE A 55 -4.34 2.32 2.61
C ILE A 55 -4.81 3.76 2.51
N PHE A 56 -5.39 4.28 3.57
CA PHE A 56 -5.90 5.65 3.56
C PHE A 56 -5.57 6.39 4.85
N GLY A 57 -5.67 7.71 4.79
CA GLY A 57 -5.36 8.60 5.88
C GLY A 57 -5.05 10.01 5.38
N ARG A 58 -4.92 10.97 6.28
CA ARG A 58 -4.62 12.36 5.95
C ARG A 58 -3.20 12.51 5.38
N THR A 59 -2.92 13.66 4.77
CA THR A 59 -1.56 14.05 4.40
C THR A 59 -0.64 13.93 5.62
N SER A 60 0.57 13.44 5.42
CA SER A 60 1.57 13.16 6.47
C SER A 60 1.20 12.05 7.45
N SER A 61 0.16 11.26 7.21
CA SER A 61 -0.19 10.09 8.03
C SER A 61 0.77 8.90 7.91
N GLY A 62 1.72 8.94 6.97
CA GLY A 62 2.66 7.85 6.70
C GLY A 62 2.26 6.93 5.56
N ARG A 63 1.16 7.21 4.84
CA ARG A 63 0.69 6.41 3.68
C ARG A 63 1.80 6.10 2.68
N THR A 64 2.46 7.15 2.18
CA THR A 64 3.56 7.03 1.20
C THR A 64 4.75 6.27 1.77
N SER A 65 5.02 6.42 3.07
CA SER A 65 6.10 5.68 3.74
C SER A 65 5.82 4.19 3.79
N LEU A 66 4.59 3.81 4.11
CA LEU A 66 4.17 2.41 4.09
C LEU A 66 4.14 1.85 2.67
N LEU A 67 3.61 2.60 1.69
CA LEU A 67 3.67 2.23 0.28
C LEU A 67 5.10 1.94 -0.17
N PHE A 68 6.05 2.84 0.14
CA PHE A 68 7.44 2.65 -0.25
C PHE A 68 8.10 1.45 0.44
N SER A 69 7.72 1.14 1.67
CA SER A 69 8.18 -0.07 2.35
C SER A 69 7.69 -1.34 1.64
N ILE A 70 6.41 -1.38 1.26
CA ILE A 70 5.82 -2.50 0.53
C ILE A 70 6.47 -2.66 -0.85
N LEU A 71 6.63 -1.55 -1.60
CA LEU A 71 7.27 -1.56 -2.91
C LEU A 71 8.75 -1.98 -2.82
N ALA A 72 9.49 -1.47 -1.83
CA ALA A 72 10.88 -1.86 -1.62
C ALA A 72 10.99 -3.34 -1.33
N TYR A 73 10.14 -3.88 -0.46
CA TYR A 73 10.11 -5.30 -0.17
C TYR A 73 9.81 -6.12 -1.43
N ALA A 74 8.72 -5.81 -2.14
CA ALA A 74 8.30 -6.56 -3.32
C ALA A 74 9.36 -6.52 -4.44
N THR A 75 9.86 -5.33 -4.78
CA THR A 75 10.81 -5.17 -5.89
C THR A 75 12.18 -5.77 -5.61
N THR A 76 12.61 -5.84 -4.33
CA THR A 76 13.86 -6.51 -3.94
C THR A 76 13.74 -8.03 -3.86
N HIS A 77 12.51 -8.54 -3.80
CA HIS A 77 12.20 -9.98 -3.87
C HIS A 77 11.76 -10.40 -5.29
N GLU A 78 12.26 -9.70 -6.32
CA GLU A 78 12.09 -10.01 -7.73
C GLU A 78 10.63 -9.95 -8.23
N GLU A 79 9.74 -9.32 -7.47
CA GLU A 79 8.37 -9.12 -7.92
C GLU A 79 8.27 -7.91 -8.84
N ILE A 80 7.68 -8.11 -10.01
CA ILE A 80 7.36 -7.02 -10.92
C ILE A 80 6.18 -6.23 -10.34
N CYS A 81 6.41 -4.95 -10.09
CA CYS A 81 5.43 -4.04 -9.52
C CYS A 81 5.03 -2.96 -10.54
N ALA A 82 3.82 -2.45 -10.43
CA ALA A 82 3.39 -1.28 -11.16
C ALA A 82 2.82 -0.23 -10.20
N ILE A 83 3.12 1.05 -10.46
CA ILE A 83 2.48 2.18 -9.80
C ILE A 83 1.77 3.05 -10.83
N VAL A 84 0.45 3.18 -10.67
CA VAL A 84 -0.40 4.07 -11.45
C VAL A 84 -0.56 5.35 -10.64
N ASP A 85 0.19 6.37 -11.03
CA ASP A 85 0.26 7.66 -10.36
C ASP A 85 -0.72 8.64 -11.00
N THR A 86 -1.80 8.94 -10.29
CA THR A 86 -2.87 9.76 -10.82
C THR A 86 -2.45 11.23 -10.99
N HIS A 87 -1.69 11.78 -10.04
CA HIS A 87 -1.37 13.21 -9.98
C HIS A 87 0.12 13.54 -10.12
N ASP A 88 0.94 12.59 -10.58
CA ASP A 88 2.39 12.77 -10.73
C ASP A 88 3.11 13.13 -9.41
N VAL A 89 2.69 12.52 -8.31
CA VAL A 89 3.25 12.77 -6.97
C VAL A 89 4.33 11.78 -6.55
N PHE A 90 4.53 10.72 -7.32
CA PHE A 90 5.59 9.76 -7.06
C PHE A 90 6.96 10.41 -7.20
N ALA A 91 7.77 10.35 -6.16
CA ALA A 91 9.10 10.96 -6.10
C ALA A 91 10.20 9.89 -6.24
N PRO A 92 10.77 9.67 -7.45
CA PRO A 92 11.75 8.61 -7.70
C PRO A 92 12.99 8.70 -6.79
N THR A 93 13.47 9.91 -6.49
CA THR A 93 14.64 10.10 -5.61
C THR A 93 14.36 9.63 -4.18
N VAL A 94 13.15 9.88 -3.67
CA VAL A 94 12.73 9.41 -2.34
C VAL A 94 12.50 7.90 -2.37
N ALA A 95 11.90 7.39 -3.44
CA ALA A 95 11.67 5.96 -3.66
C ALA A 95 13.00 5.17 -3.72
N ALA A 96 14.01 5.68 -4.44
CA ALA A 96 15.36 5.11 -4.44
C ALA A 96 15.97 5.07 -3.03
N SER A 97 15.82 6.15 -2.27
CA SER A 97 16.29 6.23 -0.88
C SER A 97 15.56 5.25 0.05
N ALA A 98 14.37 4.82 -0.31
CA ALA A 98 13.61 3.80 0.41
C ALA A 98 14.00 2.36 0.03
N GLY A 99 14.89 2.18 -0.96
CA GLY A 99 15.38 0.87 -1.40
C GLY A 99 14.53 0.20 -2.47
N ILE A 100 13.68 0.95 -3.19
CA ILE A 100 12.90 0.40 -4.30
C ILE A 100 13.83 0.09 -5.47
N ASN A 101 13.73 -1.14 -6.01
CA ASN A 101 14.42 -1.55 -7.21
C ASN A 101 13.59 -1.14 -8.45
N PHE A 102 14.10 -0.18 -9.23
CA PHE A 102 13.40 0.34 -10.39
C PHE A 102 13.40 -0.60 -11.60
N ASP A 103 14.29 -1.58 -11.66
CA ASP A 103 14.28 -2.59 -12.71
C ASP A 103 13.01 -3.45 -12.66
N ASN A 104 12.40 -3.54 -11.49
CA ASN A 104 11.17 -4.27 -11.21
C ASN A 104 9.94 -3.36 -11.01
N LEU A 105 10.04 -2.05 -11.35
CA LEU A 105 8.95 -1.10 -11.15
C LEU A 105 8.55 -0.39 -12.44
N LEU A 106 7.31 -0.60 -12.87
CA LEU A 106 6.68 0.18 -13.93
C LEU A 106 5.95 1.40 -13.31
N TRP A 107 6.30 2.60 -13.75
CA TRP A 107 5.62 3.83 -13.34
C TRP A 107 4.76 4.37 -14.48
N VAL A 108 3.44 4.40 -14.25
CA VAL A 108 2.42 4.91 -15.19
C VAL A 108 1.89 6.24 -14.68
N ARG A 109 2.07 7.30 -15.46
CA ARG A 109 1.64 8.66 -15.14
C ARG A 109 0.34 9.00 -15.83
N CYS A 110 -0.65 9.49 -15.09
CA CYS A 110 -2.01 9.70 -15.59
C CYS A 110 -2.44 11.17 -15.71
N ALA A 111 -1.52 12.12 -15.49
CA ALA A 111 -1.73 13.56 -15.68
C ALA A 111 -3.05 14.09 -15.05
N ALA A 112 -3.31 13.74 -13.80
CA ALA A 112 -4.48 14.08 -13.01
C ALA A 112 -5.83 13.53 -13.58
N SER A 113 -5.79 12.54 -14.46
CA SER A 113 -6.99 11.91 -15.01
C SER A 113 -7.35 10.62 -14.27
N LEU A 114 -8.42 10.63 -13.50
CA LEU A 114 -8.96 9.43 -12.84
C LEU A 114 -9.34 8.35 -13.85
N GLU A 115 -9.96 8.75 -14.96
CA GLU A 115 -10.37 7.80 -15.99
C GLU A 115 -9.16 7.05 -16.57
N HIS A 116 -8.05 7.76 -16.86
CA HIS A 116 -6.83 7.13 -17.32
C HIS A 116 -6.24 6.22 -16.26
N ALA A 117 -6.24 6.64 -14.99
CA ALA A 117 -5.72 5.83 -13.89
C ALA A 117 -6.49 4.50 -13.72
N PHE A 118 -7.82 4.54 -13.78
CA PHE A 118 -8.64 3.33 -13.70
C PHE A 118 -8.46 2.43 -14.92
N LYS A 119 -8.41 3.00 -16.15
CA LYS A 119 -8.15 2.24 -17.36
C LYS A 119 -6.76 1.60 -17.38
N ALA A 120 -5.73 2.34 -16.97
CA ALA A 120 -4.37 1.83 -16.87
C ALA A 120 -4.29 0.69 -15.86
N THR A 121 -4.89 0.85 -14.69
CA THR A 121 -4.97 -0.21 -13.67
C THR A 121 -5.64 -1.46 -14.24
N ASP A 122 -6.78 -1.31 -14.92
CA ASP A 122 -7.50 -2.42 -15.53
C ASP A 122 -6.65 -3.17 -16.57
N LEU A 123 -5.94 -2.44 -17.44
CA LEU A 123 -5.03 -3.02 -18.43
C LEU A 123 -3.90 -3.81 -17.78
N LEU A 124 -3.26 -3.27 -16.74
CA LEU A 124 -2.18 -3.95 -16.01
C LEU A 124 -2.66 -5.24 -15.36
N LEU A 125 -3.85 -5.23 -14.75
CA LEU A 125 -4.43 -6.42 -14.13
C LEU A 125 -4.80 -7.52 -15.14
N HIS A 126 -5.18 -7.12 -16.36
CA HIS A 126 -5.48 -8.07 -17.44
C HIS A 126 -4.20 -8.57 -18.13
N ALA A 127 -3.19 -7.73 -18.29
CA ALA A 127 -1.89 -8.13 -18.85
C ALA A 127 -1.22 -9.23 -18.01
N GLY A 128 -1.39 -9.21 -16.69
CA GLY A 128 -0.77 -10.18 -15.79
C GLY A 128 0.74 -9.97 -15.63
N GLY A 129 1.37 -10.89 -14.89
CA GLY A 129 2.83 -10.82 -14.64
C GLY A 129 3.24 -9.90 -13.50
N PHE A 130 2.32 -9.12 -12.94
CA PHE A 130 2.58 -8.25 -11.79
C PHE A 130 2.26 -8.97 -10.47
N GLY A 131 3.16 -8.84 -9.49
CA GLY A 131 2.89 -9.26 -8.11
C GLY A 131 2.13 -8.18 -7.32
N LEU A 132 2.40 -6.90 -7.64
CA LEU A 132 1.77 -5.75 -7.00
C LEU A 132 1.41 -4.67 -8.03
N VAL A 133 0.16 -4.23 -8.03
CA VAL A 133 -0.31 -3.05 -8.79
C VAL A 133 -0.82 -2.01 -7.79
N VAL A 134 -0.19 -0.86 -7.77
CA VAL A 134 -0.56 0.27 -6.92
C VAL A 134 -1.38 1.27 -7.72
N LEU A 135 -2.52 1.68 -7.19
CA LEU A 135 -3.32 2.81 -7.70
C LEU A 135 -3.23 3.95 -6.68
N ASP A 136 -2.48 5.00 -7.03
CA ASP A 136 -2.30 6.15 -6.16
C ASP A 136 -3.37 7.21 -6.43
N LEU A 137 -4.30 7.33 -5.50
CA LEU A 137 -5.38 8.32 -5.42
C LEU A 137 -5.15 9.29 -4.25
N GLY A 138 -3.93 9.36 -3.71
CA GLY A 138 -3.63 10.09 -2.48
C GLY A 138 -3.96 11.58 -2.52
N GLU A 139 -3.90 12.20 -3.71
CA GLU A 139 -4.20 13.61 -3.93
C GLU A 139 -5.62 13.83 -4.49
N VAL A 140 -6.39 12.77 -4.71
CA VAL A 140 -7.78 12.90 -5.17
C VAL A 140 -8.65 13.49 -4.07
N VAL A 141 -9.31 14.60 -4.38
CA VAL A 141 -10.20 15.29 -3.43
C VAL A 141 -11.35 14.37 -3.03
N GLY A 142 -11.72 14.34 -1.74
CA GLY A 142 -12.74 13.43 -1.21
C GLY A 142 -14.09 13.47 -1.94
N LYS A 143 -14.48 14.62 -2.52
CA LYS A 143 -15.68 14.72 -3.38
C LYS A 143 -15.57 13.91 -4.66
N GLU A 144 -14.38 13.88 -5.28
CA GLU A 144 -14.11 13.10 -6.49
C GLU A 144 -13.96 11.61 -6.17
N ALA A 145 -13.26 11.29 -5.09
CA ALA A 145 -13.14 9.92 -4.60
C ALA A 145 -14.51 9.27 -4.34
N ARG A 146 -15.47 10.02 -3.82
CA ARG A 146 -16.85 9.54 -3.59
C ARG A 146 -17.65 9.34 -4.88
N ARG A 147 -17.26 9.98 -5.98
CA ARG A 147 -17.88 9.84 -7.31
C ARG A 147 -17.33 8.65 -8.09
N ILE A 148 -16.27 8.02 -7.61
CA ILE A 148 -15.73 6.82 -8.25
C ILE A 148 -16.85 5.75 -8.25
N ILE A 149 -17.18 5.31 -9.46
CA ILE A 149 -18.27 4.36 -9.66
C ILE A 149 -17.86 3.02 -9.03
N SER A 150 -18.69 2.49 -8.14
CA SER A 150 -18.42 1.23 -7.41
C SER A 150 -18.16 0.04 -8.34
N SER A 151 -18.67 0.09 -9.58
CA SER A 151 -18.43 -0.95 -10.59
C SER A 151 -16.93 -1.18 -10.89
N TRP A 152 -16.09 -0.14 -10.82
CA TRP A 152 -14.65 -0.30 -10.98
C TRP A 152 -14.05 -1.18 -9.89
N TRP A 153 -14.43 -0.95 -8.62
CA TRP A 153 -13.93 -1.73 -7.48
C TRP A 153 -14.36 -3.20 -7.56
N HIS A 154 -15.62 -3.45 -7.96
CA HIS A 154 -16.08 -4.81 -8.20
C HIS A 154 -15.34 -5.48 -9.36
N ARG A 155 -15.11 -4.74 -10.46
CA ARG A 155 -14.34 -5.24 -11.60
C ARG A 155 -12.92 -5.61 -11.19
N PHE A 156 -12.19 -4.74 -10.49
CA PHE A 156 -10.85 -5.02 -10.00
C PHE A 156 -10.83 -6.23 -9.07
N LYS A 157 -11.74 -6.28 -8.10
CA LYS A 157 -11.88 -7.42 -7.20
C LYS A 157 -12.02 -8.73 -7.97
N HIS A 158 -12.94 -8.79 -8.94
CA HIS A 158 -13.14 -10.01 -9.73
C HIS A 158 -11.94 -10.33 -10.64
N THR A 159 -11.27 -9.30 -11.16
CA THR A 159 -10.11 -9.51 -12.04
C THR A 159 -8.93 -10.12 -11.30
N VAL A 160 -8.73 -9.80 -10.01
CA VAL A 160 -7.61 -10.33 -9.22
C VAL A 160 -7.95 -11.60 -8.45
N GLU A 161 -9.22 -11.90 -8.27
CA GLU A 161 -9.67 -13.09 -7.57
C GLU A 161 -9.01 -14.35 -8.18
N ASN A 162 -8.37 -15.15 -7.33
CA ASN A 162 -7.60 -16.34 -7.70
C ASN A 162 -6.30 -16.07 -8.52
N LYS A 163 -5.84 -14.82 -8.60
CA LYS A 163 -4.54 -14.48 -9.16
C LYS A 163 -3.53 -14.15 -8.06
N PRO A 164 -2.23 -14.31 -8.29
CA PRO A 164 -1.20 -13.98 -7.28
C PRO A 164 -0.97 -12.46 -7.12
N VAL A 165 -1.66 -11.62 -7.90
CA VAL A 165 -1.49 -10.16 -7.88
C VAL A 165 -2.22 -9.54 -6.70
N THR A 166 -1.61 -8.53 -6.10
CA THR A 166 -2.22 -7.65 -5.11
C THR A 166 -2.54 -6.30 -5.73
N ILE A 167 -3.75 -5.77 -5.52
CA ILE A 167 -4.03 -4.35 -5.77
C ILE A 167 -3.91 -3.59 -4.47
N LEU A 168 -3.10 -2.54 -4.47
CA LEU A 168 -2.97 -1.61 -3.37
C LEU A 168 -3.50 -0.24 -3.79
N VAL A 169 -4.54 0.23 -3.13
CA VAL A 169 -5.13 1.55 -3.37
C VAL A 169 -4.67 2.50 -2.28
N LEU A 170 -4.02 3.59 -2.68
CA LEU A 170 -3.63 4.67 -1.78
C LEU A 170 -4.64 5.80 -1.89
N ALA A 171 -5.23 6.26 -0.78
CA ALA A 171 -6.26 7.30 -0.80
C ALA A 171 -6.16 8.26 0.40
N ALA A 172 -6.76 9.45 0.28
CA ALA A 172 -6.89 10.37 1.41
C ALA A 172 -8.01 9.96 2.38
N GLU A 173 -9.10 9.42 1.83
CA GLU A 173 -10.26 8.90 2.56
C GLU A 173 -10.63 7.53 1.99
N SER A 174 -11.28 6.68 2.79
CA SER A 174 -11.73 5.36 2.31
C SER A 174 -12.68 5.47 1.13
N CYS A 175 -12.34 4.83 0.01
CA CYS A 175 -13.11 4.85 -1.23
C CYS A 175 -13.45 3.45 -1.79
N VAL A 176 -12.67 2.41 -1.43
CA VAL A 176 -12.88 1.04 -1.92
C VAL A 176 -14.03 0.33 -1.21
N ARG A 177 -14.30 0.68 0.03
CA ARG A 177 -15.42 0.17 0.84
C ARG A 177 -15.42 -1.37 0.96
N SER A 178 -16.57 -2.00 0.70
CA SER A 178 -16.78 -3.46 0.82
C SER A 178 -15.99 -4.31 -0.19
N CYS A 179 -15.37 -3.69 -1.19
CA CYS A 179 -14.52 -4.41 -2.15
C CYS A 179 -13.12 -4.65 -1.60
N ALA A 180 -12.68 -3.93 -0.57
CA ALA A 180 -11.40 -4.14 0.06
C ALA A 180 -11.45 -5.38 0.96
N ALA A 181 -10.47 -6.27 0.80
CA ALA A 181 -10.25 -7.40 1.71
C ALA A 181 -9.52 -6.93 2.98
N LEU A 182 -8.66 -5.93 2.84
CA LEU A 182 -7.93 -5.28 3.92
C LEU A 182 -8.00 -3.76 3.72
N SER A 183 -8.37 -3.03 4.76
CA SER A 183 -8.33 -1.57 4.79
C SER A 183 -7.48 -1.11 5.96
N LEU A 184 -6.49 -0.29 5.70
CA LEU A 184 -5.57 0.27 6.68
C LEU A 184 -5.79 1.78 6.77
N GLU A 185 -6.37 2.23 7.88
CA GLU A 185 -6.45 3.64 8.20
C GLU A 185 -5.20 4.06 8.97
N LEU A 186 -4.46 5.02 8.42
CA LEU A 186 -3.27 5.57 9.03
C LEU A 186 -3.59 6.92 9.66
N THR A 187 -3.43 6.99 10.98
CA THR A 187 -3.46 8.22 11.74
C THR A 187 -2.09 8.39 12.38
N GLY A 188 -1.30 9.32 11.90
CA GLY A 188 0.05 9.55 12.38
C GLY A 188 0.33 11.03 12.56
N GLN A 189 1.17 11.34 13.53
CA GLN A 189 1.84 12.62 13.64
C GLN A 189 3.33 12.36 13.44
N SER A 190 3.94 13.10 12.50
CA SER A 190 5.38 13.04 12.31
C SER A 190 6.04 13.86 13.42
N GLU A 191 6.76 13.21 14.31
CA GLU A 191 7.68 13.90 15.21
C GLU A 191 8.97 14.22 14.47
N TRP A 192 9.28 15.50 14.39
CA TRP A 192 10.50 15.99 13.81
C TRP A 192 11.58 16.04 14.90
N VAL A 193 12.51 15.09 14.87
CA VAL A 193 13.67 15.13 15.76
C VAL A 193 14.76 15.94 15.09
N SER A 194 15.02 17.17 15.57
CA SER A 194 16.18 17.93 15.18
C SER A 194 17.41 17.39 15.89
N THR A 195 18.28 16.69 15.18
CA THR A 195 19.61 16.38 15.72
C THR A 195 20.50 17.60 15.54
N ASN A 196 20.82 18.27 16.65
CA ASN A 196 21.69 19.47 16.70
C ASN A 196 23.18 19.18 16.43
N GLU A 197 23.54 17.99 15.97
CA GLU A 197 24.94 17.59 15.81
C GLU A 197 25.25 16.95 14.44
N VAL A 198 25.13 17.75 13.37
CA VAL A 198 25.91 17.46 12.16
C VAL A 198 26.55 18.76 11.70
N LYS A 199 27.77 19.01 12.12
CA LYS A 199 28.67 20.02 11.52
C LYS A 199 28.95 19.60 10.07
N LEU A 200 28.31 20.27 9.12
CA LEU A 200 28.66 20.15 7.71
C LEU A 200 29.92 20.98 7.42
N PRO A 201 30.87 20.49 6.61
CA PRO A 201 31.94 21.31 6.09
C PRO A 201 31.35 22.47 5.28
N ALA A 202 31.88 23.66 5.50
CA ALA A 202 31.37 24.93 5.00
C ALA A 202 31.36 25.10 3.46
N ALA A 203 31.87 24.12 2.71
CA ALA A 203 32.05 24.22 1.26
C ALA A 203 30.81 23.88 0.41
N GLU A 204 29.75 23.29 0.98
CA GLU A 204 28.57 22.88 0.20
C GLU A 204 27.34 23.81 0.31
N ILE A 205 27.50 25.02 0.87
CA ILE A 205 26.37 25.93 1.15
C ILE A 205 26.08 26.91 -0.01
N CYS A 206 26.86 26.92 -1.05
CA CYS A 206 26.67 27.85 -2.17
C CYS A 206 26.00 27.17 -3.37
N GLN A 207 24.70 27.35 -3.56
CA GLN A 207 24.09 27.63 -4.88
C GLN A 207 22.57 27.39 -5.03
N TRP A 208 21.75 27.33 -3.96
CA TRP A 208 20.28 27.40 -4.16
C TRP A 208 19.65 28.40 -3.20
N GLY A 209 19.02 29.42 -3.79
CA GLY A 209 18.49 30.56 -3.10
C GLY A 209 17.55 30.29 -1.93
N ARG A 210 17.86 30.86 -0.80
CA ARG A 210 17.03 31.30 0.34
C ARG A 210 15.93 30.35 0.90
N ARG A 211 16.08 29.04 0.87
CA ARG A 211 15.39 28.20 1.83
C ARG A 211 16.40 27.21 2.39
N LYS A 212 16.73 27.34 3.69
CA LYS A 212 17.58 26.37 4.38
C LYS A 212 16.90 24.99 4.28
N PRO A 213 17.50 23.99 3.64
CA PRO A 213 16.97 22.64 3.73
C PRO A 213 17.18 22.16 5.15
N THR A 214 16.09 22.01 5.90
CA THR A 214 16.13 21.31 7.19
C THR A 214 16.40 19.84 6.87
N ARG A 215 17.65 19.40 7.03
CA ARG A 215 18.00 17.98 6.88
C ARG A 215 17.34 17.20 8.01
N LEU A 216 16.39 16.38 7.64
CA LEU A 216 15.76 15.40 8.52
C LEU A 216 16.68 14.20 8.65
N ALA A 217 17.37 14.08 9.76
CA ALA A 217 18.31 12.96 9.98
C ALA A 217 17.63 11.67 10.48
N ASN A 218 16.54 11.78 11.24
CA ASN A 218 15.75 10.63 11.70
C ASN A 218 14.31 11.07 11.90
N THR A 219 13.36 10.43 11.26
CA THR A 219 11.94 10.55 11.57
C THR A 219 11.50 9.30 12.29
N ASN A 220 11.31 9.38 13.58
CA ASN A 220 10.49 8.42 14.31
C ASN A 220 9.04 8.85 14.13
N SER A 221 8.33 8.23 13.20
CA SER A 221 6.91 8.46 13.03
C SER A 221 6.16 7.43 13.84
N GLN A 222 5.47 7.85 14.89
CA GLN A 222 4.47 7.00 15.52
C GLN A 222 3.23 7.02 14.63
N ILE A 223 2.93 5.88 14.03
CA ILE A 223 1.75 5.71 13.17
C ILE A 223 0.79 4.78 13.91
N SER A 224 -0.41 5.26 14.17
CA SER A 224 -1.50 4.39 14.62
C SER A 224 -2.19 3.82 13.39
N ILE A 225 -2.29 2.50 13.31
CA ILE A 225 -2.92 1.80 12.21
C ILE A 225 -4.19 1.12 12.72
N VAL A 226 -5.30 1.40 12.06
CA VAL A 226 -6.55 0.66 12.25
C VAL A 226 -6.72 -0.23 11.03
N ALA A 227 -6.67 -1.54 11.23
CA ALA A 227 -6.89 -2.51 10.17
C ALA A 227 -8.33 -3.04 10.24
N THR A 228 -9.01 -3.13 9.10
CA THR A 228 -10.32 -3.74 8.97
C THR A 228 -10.26 -4.85 7.94
N THR A 229 -10.57 -6.06 8.35
CA THR A 229 -10.65 -7.24 7.46
C THR A 229 -12.03 -7.83 7.53
N HIS A 230 -12.70 -8.00 6.39
CA HIS A 230 -14.05 -8.62 6.32
C HIS A 230 -15.04 -8.12 7.39
N GLY A 231 -15.00 -6.82 7.70
CA GLY A 231 -15.88 -6.20 8.71
C GLY A 231 -15.41 -6.34 10.16
N ASN A 232 -14.30 -7.02 10.44
CA ASN A 232 -13.72 -7.09 11.77
C ASN A 232 -12.68 -6.00 11.97
N LEU A 233 -12.86 -5.20 13.02
CA LEU A 233 -11.98 -4.10 13.38
C LEU A 233 -10.80 -4.65 14.21
N LEU A 234 -9.60 -4.51 13.68
CA LEU A 234 -8.34 -4.76 14.40
C LEU A 234 -7.69 -3.41 14.70
N ARG A 235 -7.44 -3.11 15.97
CA ARG A 235 -6.77 -1.86 16.37
C ARG A 235 -5.33 -2.13 16.76
N VAL A 236 -4.40 -1.40 16.16
CA VAL A 236 -3.00 -1.34 16.60
C VAL A 236 -2.73 -0.03 17.30
N ASN A 237 -2.25 -0.11 18.51
CA ASN A 237 -1.72 1.05 19.22
C ASN A 237 -0.26 1.24 18.78
N SER A 238 -0.02 2.30 18.01
CA SER A 238 1.30 2.85 17.66
C SER A 238 2.35 1.88 17.13
N ILE A 239 2.58 1.89 15.83
CA ILE A 239 3.75 1.28 15.22
C ILE A 239 4.78 2.39 14.98
N ALA A 240 5.99 2.24 15.55
CA ALA A 240 7.11 3.10 15.24
C ALA A 240 7.74 2.62 13.91
N ILE A 241 7.62 3.40 12.85
CA ILE A 241 8.36 3.17 11.60
C ILE A 241 9.62 4.02 11.68
N SER A 242 10.74 3.38 12.03
CA SER A 242 12.04 4.03 12.05
C SER A 242 12.69 3.87 10.67
N ARG A 243 12.99 4.96 10.00
CA ARG A 243 13.80 4.95 8.77
C ARG A 243 15.26 5.15 9.15
N HIS A 244 16.06 4.08 9.08
CA HIS A 244 17.50 4.23 8.96
C HIS A 244 17.82 4.56 7.49
N ARG A 245 18.39 5.73 7.23
CA ARG A 245 19.00 6.00 5.93
C ARG A 245 20.23 5.12 5.79
N PRO A 246 20.34 4.27 4.76
CA PRO A 246 21.64 3.78 4.35
C PRO A 246 22.49 4.98 3.93
N ILE A 247 23.74 5.01 4.34
CA ILE A 247 24.75 5.95 3.84
C ILE A 247 24.91 5.59 2.37
N ILE A 248 24.38 6.43 1.48
CA ILE A 248 24.50 6.23 0.03
C ILE A 248 25.93 6.63 -0.35
N PRO A 249 26.76 5.74 -0.92
CA PRO A 249 27.96 6.15 -1.63
C PRO A 249 27.53 7.02 -2.83
N ALA A 250 28.31 8.04 -3.13
CA ALA A 250 28.00 9.06 -4.13
C ALA A 250 27.58 8.46 -5.48
N ALA A 251 26.47 8.97 -5.96
CA ALA A 251 25.90 9.02 -7.30
C ALA A 251 26.60 8.19 -8.41
N ASN A 252 25.91 7.13 -8.83
CA ASN A 252 25.90 6.77 -10.25
C ASN A 252 24.62 7.35 -10.86
N GLU A 253 24.75 8.14 -11.92
CA GLU A 253 23.67 8.71 -12.70
C GLU A 253 22.75 7.59 -13.19
N VAL A 254 21.52 7.61 -12.74
CA VAL A 254 20.46 6.74 -13.28
C VAL A 254 20.00 7.36 -14.60
N GLN A 255 20.46 6.81 -15.72
CA GLN A 255 19.95 7.16 -17.03
C GLN A 255 18.57 6.52 -17.24
N PHE A 256 17.53 7.35 -17.27
CA PHE A 256 16.21 6.91 -17.70
C PHE A 256 16.17 6.79 -19.23
N LYS A 257 15.97 5.59 -19.76
CA LYS A 257 15.57 5.41 -21.15
C LYS A 257 14.11 5.79 -21.27
N ALA A 258 13.84 6.97 -21.81
CA ALA A 258 12.51 7.30 -22.30
C ALA A 258 12.24 6.44 -23.54
N LEU A 259 11.28 5.54 -23.48
CA LEU A 259 10.68 4.93 -24.66
C LEU A 259 9.74 5.96 -25.26
N ALA A 260 10.24 6.71 -26.26
CA ALA A 260 9.43 7.50 -27.14
C ALA A 260 8.97 6.57 -28.27
N GLY A 261 7.66 6.50 -28.45
CA GLY A 261 6.97 5.84 -29.53
C GLY A 261 5.53 6.32 -29.55
#